data_9912d4d867b756b8605064495b6abec1
#
_entry.id   9912d4d867b756b8605064495b6abec1
#
_cell.length_a   1.000
_cell.length_b   1.000
_cell.length_c   1.000
_cell.angle_alpha   90.00
_cell.angle_beta   90.00
_cell.angle_gamma   90.00
#
_symmetry.space_group_name_H-M   'P 1'
#
loop_
_entity.id
_entity.type
_entity.pdbx_description
1 polymer ?
#
loop_
_entity_poly.entity_id
_entity_poly.type
_entity_poly.pdbx_seq_one_letter_code
_entity_poly.pdbx_strand_id
1 'polypeptide(L)'
;MMQRFTLLILLFIVTGKTFAQQNTASKQVSTFTIEAPQLNCTKKIWIYLPKNYESTQKKYPVIYMHDAQNLFDAKTSFVGEWNVDEKLDSLNAQVIVVGIEHGNEKRMEELTPYKNAKYGGGNADNYLEFIVKTLKPAIDIKYRTKTNTKNTAIMG
;
A
#
# COMPACT_ATOMS: atom_id res chain seq x y z
N MET A 1 64.01 -20.19 -31.00
CA MET A 1 63.78 -19.29 -29.81
C MET A 1 62.31 -18.88 -29.81
N MET A 2 61.45 -19.61 -29.10
CA MET A 2 60.00 -19.36 -29.04
C MET A 2 59.69 -18.59 -27.76
N GLN A 3 59.26 -17.34 -27.91
CA GLN A 3 58.85 -16.50 -26.81
C GLN A 3 57.42 -16.86 -26.41
N ARG A 4 57.25 -17.38 -25.21
CA ARG A 4 55.91 -17.69 -24.63
C ARG A 4 55.33 -16.40 -24.06
N PHE A 5 54.27 -15.88 -24.68
CA PHE A 5 53.45 -14.80 -24.12
C PHE A 5 52.52 -15.39 -23.07
N THR A 6 52.72 -15.06 -21.81
CA THR A 6 51.84 -15.40 -20.71
C THR A 6 50.80 -14.30 -20.57
N LEU A 7 49.55 -14.59 -20.98
CA LEU A 7 48.43 -13.66 -20.86
C LEU A 7 47.90 -13.72 -19.44
N LEU A 8 48.13 -12.67 -18.65
CA LEU A 8 47.56 -12.50 -17.31
C LEU A 8 46.14 -11.95 -17.41
N ILE A 9 45.13 -12.79 -17.23
CA ILE A 9 43.75 -12.37 -17.14
C ILE A 9 43.48 -11.87 -15.69
N LEU A 10 43.37 -10.55 -15.54
CA LEU A 10 42.98 -9.94 -14.27
C LEU A 10 41.45 -10.05 -14.14
N LEU A 11 40.98 -10.99 -13.30
CA LEU A 11 39.57 -11.16 -12.99
C LEU A 11 39.13 -10.07 -11.96
N PHE A 12 38.52 -9.00 -12.43
CA PHE A 12 37.89 -8.00 -11.57
C PHE A 12 36.61 -8.60 -10.97
N ILE A 13 36.67 -9.05 -9.71
CA ILE A 13 35.49 -9.42 -8.92
C ILE A 13 34.84 -8.13 -8.45
N VAL A 14 33.84 -7.65 -9.20
CA VAL A 14 32.96 -6.56 -8.73
C VAL A 14 32.03 -7.15 -7.67
N THR A 15 32.38 -6.97 -6.40
CA THR A 15 31.47 -7.27 -5.29
C THR A 15 30.39 -6.20 -5.26
N GLY A 16 29.34 -6.41 -6.05
CA GLY A 16 28.12 -5.61 -5.97
C GLY A 16 27.52 -5.80 -4.58
N LYS A 17 27.54 -4.76 -3.73
CA LYS A 17 26.74 -4.74 -2.50
C LYS A 17 25.28 -4.67 -2.93
N THR A 18 24.57 -5.78 -2.90
CA THR A 18 23.12 -5.78 -2.99
C THR A 18 22.61 -5.17 -1.67
N PHE A 19 22.20 -3.90 -1.72
CA PHE A 19 21.44 -3.31 -0.63
C PHE A 19 20.06 -3.97 -0.66
N ALA A 20 19.82 -4.92 0.25
CA ALA A 20 18.47 -5.38 0.53
C ALA A 20 17.67 -4.17 1.03
N GLN A 21 16.62 -3.81 0.30
CA GLN A 21 15.72 -2.73 0.68
C GLN A 21 15.09 -3.08 2.03
N GLN A 22 15.38 -2.27 3.05
CA GLN A 22 14.88 -2.49 4.41
C GLN A 22 13.39 -2.13 4.46
N ASN A 23 12.65 -2.82 5.32
CA ASN A 23 11.30 -2.43 5.69
C ASN A 23 11.38 -1.10 6.47
N THR A 24 10.69 -0.09 5.98
CA THR A 24 10.65 1.26 6.56
C THR A 24 9.33 1.54 7.28
N ALA A 25 8.31 0.71 7.07
CA ALA A 25 7.00 0.89 7.72
C ALA A 25 7.12 1.01 9.23
N SER A 26 6.47 2.03 9.79
CA SER A 26 6.43 2.25 11.23
C SER A 26 5.67 1.10 11.94
N LYS A 27 5.91 0.96 13.25
CA LYS A 27 5.22 -0.05 14.09
C LYS A 27 3.70 0.16 14.20
N GLN A 28 3.20 1.33 13.79
CA GLN A 28 1.79 1.66 13.71
C GLN A 28 1.10 1.06 12.49
N VAL A 29 1.88 0.57 11.53
CA VAL A 29 1.38 -0.04 10.29
C VAL A 29 1.28 -1.56 10.45
N SER A 30 0.16 -2.10 10.03
CA SER A 30 -0.06 -3.55 9.93
C SER A 30 -0.79 -3.89 8.64
N THR A 31 -0.80 -5.17 8.26
CA THR A 31 -1.49 -5.61 7.05
C THR A 31 -2.39 -6.81 7.34
N PHE A 32 -3.46 -6.94 6.55
CA PHE A 32 -4.30 -8.14 6.51
C PHE A 32 -4.89 -8.30 5.12
N THR A 33 -5.49 -9.45 4.85
CA THR A 33 -6.21 -9.72 3.60
C THR A 33 -7.72 -9.77 3.87
N ILE A 34 -8.51 -9.38 2.86
CA ILE A 34 -9.96 -9.43 2.88
C ILE A 34 -10.46 -9.93 1.53
N GLU A 35 -11.48 -10.77 1.55
CA GLU A 35 -12.18 -11.17 0.33
C GLU A 35 -12.91 -9.98 -0.29
N ALA A 36 -12.77 -9.82 -1.59
CA ALA A 36 -13.41 -8.80 -2.41
C ALA A 36 -14.32 -9.48 -3.45
N PRO A 37 -15.50 -9.96 -3.06
CA PRO A 37 -16.39 -10.71 -3.96
C PRO A 37 -16.81 -9.89 -5.18
N GLN A 38 -16.94 -8.56 -5.05
CA GLN A 38 -17.26 -7.67 -6.17
C GLN A 38 -16.16 -7.65 -7.25
N LEU A 39 -14.92 -7.98 -6.87
CA LEU A 39 -13.75 -8.02 -7.75
C LEU A 39 -13.31 -9.46 -8.07
N ASN A 40 -13.97 -10.45 -7.48
CA ASN A 40 -13.62 -11.86 -7.57
C ASN A 40 -12.13 -12.12 -7.24
N CYS A 41 -11.66 -11.52 -6.14
CA CYS A 41 -10.28 -11.66 -5.67
C CYS A 41 -10.17 -11.39 -4.16
N THR A 42 -8.98 -11.63 -3.61
CA THR A 42 -8.60 -11.20 -2.26
C THR A 42 -7.78 -9.92 -2.36
N LYS A 43 -8.06 -8.92 -1.52
CA LYS A 43 -7.31 -7.67 -1.43
C LYS A 43 -6.44 -7.63 -0.18
N LYS A 44 -5.21 -7.17 -0.33
CA LYS A 44 -4.33 -6.84 0.80
C LYS A 44 -4.60 -5.40 1.23
N ILE A 45 -4.82 -5.25 2.53
CA ILE A 45 -5.14 -3.97 3.18
C ILE A 45 -4.03 -3.63 4.16
N TRP A 46 -3.62 -2.39 4.14
CA TRP A 46 -2.69 -1.78 5.07
C TRP A 46 -3.44 -0.90 6.05
N ILE A 47 -3.10 -0.97 7.33
CA ILE A 47 -3.73 -0.15 8.37
C ILE A 47 -2.65 0.60 9.13
N TYR A 48 -2.77 1.92 9.15
CA TYR A 48 -2.07 2.76 10.09
C TYR A 48 -3.01 3.13 11.23
N LEU A 49 -2.58 2.92 12.47
CA LEU A 49 -3.29 3.34 13.68
C LEU A 49 -2.50 4.45 14.39
N PRO A 50 -3.16 5.49 14.95
CA PRO A 50 -2.47 6.53 15.70
C PRO A 50 -1.64 5.97 16.86
N LYS A 51 -0.52 6.62 17.20
CA LYS A 51 0.39 6.18 18.28
C LYS A 51 -0.29 5.90 19.61
N ASN A 52 -1.35 6.61 19.91
CA ASN A 52 -2.11 6.48 21.17
C ASN A 52 -3.37 5.60 21.01
N TYR A 53 -3.50 4.87 19.90
CA TYR A 53 -4.71 4.07 19.64
C TYR A 53 -4.98 3.09 20.76
N GLU A 54 -4.01 2.30 21.20
CA GLU A 54 -4.19 1.27 22.22
C GLU A 54 -4.42 1.85 23.63
N SER A 55 -3.93 3.06 23.89
CA SER A 55 -4.06 3.70 25.23
C SER A 55 -5.34 4.52 25.41
N THR A 56 -6.20 4.59 24.38
CA THR A 56 -7.45 5.36 24.44
C THR A 56 -8.65 4.56 23.94
N GLN A 57 -9.85 4.98 24.32
CA GLN A 57 -11.11 4.45 23.78
C GLN A 57 -11.75 5.40 22.74
N LYS A 58 -10.98 6.36 22.25
CA LYS A 58 -11.46 7.33 21.24
C LYS A 58 -11.81 6.65 19.93
N LYS A 59 -12.76 7.24 19.21
CA LYS A 59 -13.06 6.93 17.82
C LYS A 59 -12.36 7.92 16.91
N TYR A 60 -11.87 7.44 15.78
CA TYR A 60 -11.03 8.21 14.85
C TYR A 60 -11.70 8.38 13.48
N PRO A 61 -11.49 9.50 12.78
CA PRO A 61 -11.81 9.60 11.37
C PRO A 61 -10.96 8.61 10.55
N VAL A 62 -11.41 8.26 9.36
CA VAL A 62 -10.78 7.27 8.50
C VAL A 62 -10.49 7.88 7.13
N ILE A 63 -9.28 7.65 6.63
CA ILE A 63 -8.89 7.96 5.25
C ILE A 63 -8.62 6.64 4.53
N TYR A 64 -9.33 6.38 3.45
CA TYR A 64 -9.06 5.29 2.53
C TYR A 64 -8.12 5.79 1.44
N MET A 65 -6.99 5.11 1.23
CA MET A 65 -5.99 5.50 0.24
C MET A 65 -5.73 4.36 -0.73
N HIS A 66 -5.65 4.71 -2.01
CA HIS A 66 -5.28 3.77 -3.07
C HIS A 66 -3.77 3.56 -3.11
N ASP A 67 -3.32 2.53 -3.86
CA ASP A 67 -1.91 2.22 -4.11
C ASP A 67 -1.08 2.02 -2.83
N ALA A 68 -1.65 1.29 -1.87
CA ALA A 68 -1.10 1.13 -0.53
C ALA A 68 0.33 0.56 -0.49
N GLN A 69 0.78 -0.14 -1.51
CA GLN A 69 2.15 -0.62 -1.64
C GLN A 69 3.19 0.50 -1.67
N ASN A 70 2.76 1.75 -1.99
CA ASN A 70 3.65 2.92 -2.05
C ASN A 70 3.57 3.80 -0.78
N LEU A 71 2.62 3.56 0.14
CA LEU A 71 2.33 4.52 1.20
C LEU A 71 3.29 4.45 2.38
N PHE A 72 3.70 3.22 2.80
CA PHE A 72 4.22 2.97 4.13
C PHE A 72 5.55 2.20 4.16
N ASP A 73 6.02 1.65 3.05
CA ASP A 73 7.19 0.77 3.06
C ASP A 73 7.97 0.87 1.74
N ALA A 74 9.21 1.31 1.84
CA ALA A 74 10.13 1.38 0.70
C ALA A 74 10.29 0.03 0.01
N LYS A 75 10.23 -1.08 0.77
CA LYS A 75 10.40 -2.43 0.24
C LYS A 75 9.29 -2.85 -0.73
N THR A 76 8.07 -2.36 -0.55
CA THR A 76 6.91 -2.69 -1.40
C THR A 76 6.64 -1.64 -2.46
N SER A 77 7.24 -0.46 -2.32
CA SER A 77 7.00 0.67 -3.22
C SER A 77 7.59 0.44 -4.60
N PHE A 78 6.80 0.73 -5.63
CA PHE A 78 7.24 0.68 -7.03
C PHE A 78 7.89 1.99 -7.51
N VAL A 79 7.41 3.14 -7.02
CA VAL A 79 7.82 4.48 -7.51
C VAL A 79 8.49 5.33 -6.42
N GLY A 80 8.91 4.72 -5.33
CA GLY A 80 9.38 5.39 -4.12
C GLY A 80 8.28 5.52 -3.08
N GLU A 81 8.68 5.36 -1.82
CA GLU A 81 7.77 5.44 -0.68
C GLU A 81 7.24 6.86 -0.48
N TRP A 82 5.97 6.98 -0.12
CA TRP A 82 5.34 8.27 0.13
C TRP A 82 5.50 8.76 1.57
N ASN A 83 6.03 7.92 2.45
CA ASN A 83 6.31 8.20 3.87
C ASN A 83 5.07 8.73 4.61
N VAL A 84 3.93 8.10 4.39
CA VAL A 84 2.65 8.55 4.97
C VAL A 84 2.64 8.37 6.47
N ASP A 85 3.11 7.24 6.97
CA ASP A 85 3.15 6.91 8.40
C ASP A 85 4.15 7.79 9.15
N GLU A 86 5.34 8.07 8.60
CA GLU A 86 6.30 8.98 9.23
C GLU A 86 5.73 10.40 9.35
N LYS A 87 5.04 10.88 8.31
CA LYS A 87 4.37 12.18 8.35
C LYS A 87 3.24 12.22 9.38
N LEU A 88 2.40 11.19 9.41
CA LEU A 88 1.32 11.08 10.40
C LEU A 88 1.87 10.97 11.82
N ASP A 89 2.95 10.22 12.00
CA ASP A 89 3.66 10.08 13.28
C ASP A 89 4.30 11.38 13.75
N SER A 90 4.91 12.14 12.83
CA SER A 90 5.50 13.44 13.10
C SER A 90 4.45 14.48 13.51
N LEU A 91 3.29 14.45 12.86
CA LEU A 91 2.17 15.34 13.15
C LEU A 91 1.35 14.89 14.37
N ASN A 92 1.65 13.74 14.97
CA ASN A 92 0.81 13.09 15.98
C ASN A 92 -0.66 13.01 15.53
N ALA A 93 -0.88 12.64 14.27
CA ALA A 93 -2.18 12.67 13.63
C ALA A 93 -3.16 11.70 14.29
N GLN A 94 -4.38 12.17 14.51
CA GLN A 94 -5.45 11.41 15.18
C GLN A 94 -6.41 10.85 14.12
N VAL A 95 -5.91 9.99 13.23
CA VAL A 95 -6.61 9.42 12.08
C VAL A 95 -6.22 7.96 11.87
N ILE A 96 -7.14 7.13 11.42
CA ILE A 96 -6.86 5.79 10.89
C ILE A 96 -6.67 5.93 9.38
N VAL A 97 -5.61 5.36 8.83
CA VAL A 97 -5.47 5.23 7.37
C VAL A 97 -5.64 3.77 6.97
N VAL A 98 -6.50 3.56 5.98
CA VAL A 98 -6.80 2.27 5.36
C VAL A 98 -6.25 2.30 3.94
N GLY A 99 -5.08 1.72 3.74
CA GLY A 99 -4.47 1.61 2.43
C GLY A 99 -4.96 0.37 1.69
N ILE A 100 -5.38 0.53 0.44
CA ILE A 100 -5.84 -0.56 -0.42
C ILE A 100 -4.76 -0.83 -1.47
N GLU A 101 -4.15 -2.02 -1.43
CA GLU A 101 -3.15 -2.41 -2.42
C GLU A 101 -3.81 -2.58 -3.79
N HIS A 102 -3.18 -2.06 -4.85
CA HIS A 102 -3.74 -2.16 -6.19
C HIS A 102 -3.78 -3.60 -6.71
N GLY A 103 -4.59 -3.84 -7.73
CA GLY A 103 -4.76 -5.16 -8.35
C GLY A 103 -3.66 -5.54 -9.35
N ASN A 104 -2.45 -5.00 -9.22
CA ASN A 104 -1.36 -5.20 -10.17
C ASN A 104 -1.81 -4.86 -11.62
N GLU A 105 -1.82 -5.83 -12.51
CA GLU A 105 -2.26 -5.66 -13.90
C GLU A 105 -3.71 -5.17 -14.03
N LYS A 106 -4.55 -5.44 -13.01
CA LYS A 106 -5.96 -4.98 -12.96
C LYS A 106 -6.12 -3.56 -12.40
N ARG A 107 -5.01 -2.88 -12.03
CA ARG A 107 -5.08 -1.53 -11.44
C ARG A 107 -5.90 -0.56 -12.31
N MET A 108 -5.68 -0.55 -13.61
CA MET A 108 -6.42 0.32 -14.52
C MET A 108 -7.89 -0.05 -14.61
N GLU A 109 -8.23 -1.33 -14.54
CA GLU A 109 -9.62 -1.79 -14.50
C GLU A 109 -10.32 -1.32 -13.23
N GLU A 110 -9.67 -1.44 -12.07
CA GLU A 110 -10.23 -1.09 -10.78
C GLU A 110 -10.38 0.42 -10.55
N LEU A 111 -9.48 1.24 -11.12
CA LEU A 111 -9.44 2.68 -10.85
C LEU A 111 -10.06 3.54 -11.94
N THR A 112 -10.52 2.95 -13.05
CA THR A 112 -11.14 3.73 -14.14
C THR A 112 -12.55 3.24 -14.45
N PRO A 113 -13.55 4.16 -14.56
CA PRO A 113 -14.94 3.79 -14.84
C PRO A 113 -15.18 3.44 -16.31
N TYR A 114 -14.35 3.93 -17.22
CA TYR A 114 -14.53 3.74 -18.66
C TYR A 114 -13.51 2.76 -19.23
N LYS A 115 -14.00 1.85 -20.07
CA LYS A 115 -13.15 0.88 -20.77
C LYS A 115 -12.36 1.57 -21.89
N ASN A 116 -11.06 1.36 -21.91
CA ASN A 116 -10.16 1.82 -22.97
C ASN A 116 -9.58 0.62 -23.72
N ALA A 117 -9.60 0.64 -25.05
CA ALA A 117 -9.14 -0.47 -25.88
C ALA A 117 -7.64 -0.83 -25.68
N LYS A 118 -6.83 0.16 -25.32
CA LYS A 118 -5.37 0.00 -25.13
C LYS A 118 -4.99 -0.28 -23.68
N TYR A 119 -5.67 0.34 -22.72
CA TYR A 119 -5.25 0.35 -21.31
C TYR A 119 -6.19 -0.41 -20.38
N GLY A 120 -7.27 -1.01 -20.89
CA GLY A 120 -8.28 -1.66 -20.06
C GLY A 120 -9.20 -0.66 -19.37
N GLY A 121 -9.63 -0.95 -18.16
CA GLY A 121 -10.56 -0.12 -17.39
C GLY A 121 -11.99 -0.62 -17.41
N GLY A 122 -12.91 0.10 -16.75
CA GLY A 122 -14.34 -0.18 -16.78
C GLY A 122 -14.85 -1.02 -15.61
N ASN A 123 -14.09 -1.22 -14.54
CA ASN A 123 -14.50 -1.99 -13.37
C ASN A 123 -14.51 -1.16 -12.06
N ALA A 124 -14.42 0.17 -12.17
CA ALA A 124 -14.38 1.05 -11.01
C ALA A 124 -15.66 0.97 -10.15
N ASP A 125 -16.82 0.73 -10.75
CA ASP A 125 -18.07 0.58 -10.00
C ASP A 125 -18.02 -0.61 -9.04
N ASN A 126 -17.51 -1.75 -9.48
CA ASN A 126 -17.31 -2.92 -8.61
C ASN A 126 -16.24 -2.66 -7.53
N TYR A 127 -15.21 -1.90 -7.87
CA TYR A 127 -14.20 -1.49 -6.89
C TYR A 127 -14.78 -0.55 -5.83
N LEU A 128 -15.61 0.42 -6.21
CA LEU A 128 -16.32 1.28 -5.27
C LEU A 128 -17.33 0.48 -4.42
N GLU A 129 -18.03 -0.48 -5.02
CA GLU A 129 -18.91 -1.39 -4.29
C GLU A 129 -18.14 -2.22 -3.24
N PHE A 130 -16.95 -2.74 -3.58
CA PHE A 130 -16.07 -3.40 -2.63
C PHE A 130 -15.74 -2.49 -1.45
N ILE A 131 -15.32 -1.24 -1.70
CA ILE A 131 -14.99 -0.29 -0.64
C ILE A 131 -16.20 -0.04 0.26
N VAL A 132 -17.36 0.23 -0.32
CA VAL A 132 -18.55 0.66 0.42
C VAL A 132 -19.25 -0.50 1.11
N LYS A 133 -19.40 -1.65 0.43
CA LYS A 133 -20.21 -2.77 0.93
C LYS A 133 -19.41 -3.84 1.68
N THR A 134 -18.09 -3.91 1.46
CA THR A 134 -17.26 -4.96 2.06
C THR A 134 -16.17 -4.37 2.98
N LEU A 135 -15.30 -3.53 2.44
CA LEU A 135 -14.14 -3.05 3.19
C LEU A 135 -14.54 -2.11 4.34
N LYS A 136 -15.30 -1.03 4.05
CA LYS A 136 -15.70 -0.05 5.07
C LYS A 136 -16.47 -0.69 6.24
N PRO A 137 -17.48 -1.53 6.04
CA PRO A 137 -18.15 -2.22 7.15
C PRO A 137 -17.20 -3.08 7.99
N ALA A 138 -16.27 -3.82 7.35
CA ALA A 138 -15.27 -4.62 8.06
C ALA A 138 -14.33 -3.77 8.92
N ILE A 139 -13.88 -2.62 8.39
CA ILE A 139 -13.06 -1.66 9.14
C ILE A 139 -13.83 -1.07 10.33
N ASP A 140 -15.07 -0.68 10.12
CA ASP A 140 -15.92 -0.07 11.16
C ASP A 140 -16.24 -1.05 12.31
N ILE A 141 -16.33 -2.35 12.01
CA ILE A 141 -16.50 -3.41 13.02
C ILE A 141 -15.20 -3.66 13.79
N LYS A 142 -14.06 -3.69 13.07
CA LYS A 142 -12.78 -4.10 13.64
C LYS A 142 -12.07 -3.00 14.41
N TYR A 143 -12.27 -1.74 14.03
CA TYR A 143 -11.54 -0.59 14.58
C TYR A 143 -12.48 0.48 15.13
N ARG A 144 -11.97 1.31 16.05
CA ARG A 144 -12.70 2.42 16.66
C ARG A 144 -12.81 3.60 15.69
N THR A 145 -13.70 3.50 14.73
CA THR A 145 -13.94 4.50 13.67
C THR A 145 -15.09 5.43 14.01
N LYS A 146 -15.05 6.65 13.46
CA LYS A 146 -16.20 7.53 13.32
C LYS A 146 -16.84 7.24 11.96
N THR A 147 -17.94 6.48 11.96
CA THR A 147 -18.51 5.81 10.78
C THR A 147 -19.23 6.72 9.78
N ASN A 148 -19.50 7.99 10.16
CA ASN A 148 -20.26 8.92 9.34
C ASN A 148 -19.43 9.55 8.21
N THR A 149 -20.11 10.09 7.20
CA THR A 149 -19.50 10.68 6.00
C THR A 149 -18.58 11.86 6.27
N LYS A 150 -18.87 12.66 7.32
CA LYS A 150 -18.03 13.82 7.71
C LYS A 150 -16.65 13.39 8.24
N ASN A 151 -16.50 12.14 8.64
CA ASN A 151 -15.29 11.59 9.20
C ASN A 151 -14.67 10.49 8.31
N THR A 152 -15.09 10.42 7.07
CA THR A 152 -14.57 9.44 6.08
C THR A 152 -14.09 10.19 4.84
N ALA A 153 -12.86 9.94 4.43
CA ALA A 153 -12.29 10.47 3.20
C ALA A 153 -11.73 9.33 2.34
N ILE A 154 -11.65 9.55 1.04
CA ILE A 154 -10.96 8.69 0.09
C ILE A 154 -9.99 9.54 -0.70
N MET A 155 -8.78 9.04 -0.96
CA MET A 155 -7.74 9.73 -1.73
C MET A 155 -6.88 8.73 -2.53
N GLY A 156 -6.35 9.22 -3.65
CA GLY A 156 -5.45 8.49 -4.52
C GLY A 156 -4.81 9.41 -5.53
#